data_bce481c06254509a26b0ce5300a490cf
#
_entry.id   bce481c06254509a26b0ce5300a490cf
#
_cell.length_a   1.000
_cell.length_b   1.000
_cell.length_c   1.000
_cell.angle_alpha   90.00
_cell.angle_beta   90.00
_cell.angle_gamma   90.00
#
_symmetry.space_group_name_H-M   'P 1'
#
loop_
_entity.id
_entity.type
_entity.pdbx_description
1 polymer ?
#
loop_
_entity_poly.entity_id
_entity_poly.type
_entity_poly.pdbx_seq_one_letter_code
_entity_poly.pdbx_strand_id
1 'polypeptide(L)'
;MSLLEIKNLTVAFDTSAGLFKAVDGIDISVDARQVLAIVGESGSGKSVAMLATMGLLPSTATVTADVMTFNGRDLLKMPEAERRKIIGKDIAMIFQEPIASLNPCFTVGFQIGEVLEKHLGLRGRAAHERALELLRQVGIRDAADKLKAFPHQMSGGQCQRIMIAMAIACNPTLLIADEPTTALDVTIQAQILDLLVRLQEQTGMALIM
;
A
#
# COMPACT_ATOMS: atom_id res chain seq x y z
N MET A 1 7.95 17.39 12.72
CA MET A 1 6.57 17.51 12.20
C MET A 1 6.16 16.14 11.70
N SER A 2 5.01 15.67 12.18
CA SER A 2 4.49 14.36 11.77
C SER A 2 4.27 14.29 10.25
N LEU A 3 4.68 13.20 9.61
CA LEU A 3 4.43 12.94 8.19
C LEU A 3 2.95 12.60 7.97
N LEU A 4 2.39 11.74 8.82
CA LEU A 4 0.98 11.41 8.90
C LEU A 4 0.48 11.70 10.30
N GLU A 5 -0.58 12.47 10.43
CA GLU A 5 -1.23 12.75 11.71
C GLU A 5 -2.74 12.52 11.56
N ILE A 6 -3.27 11.64 12.40
CA ILE A 6 -4.68 11.30 12.48
C ILE A 6 -5.09 11.44 13.94
N LYS A 7 -6.17 12.18 14.21
CA LYS A 7 -6.75 12.33 15.55
C LYS A 7 -8.25 12.06 15.52
N ASN A 8 -8.70 11.30 16.49
CA ASN A 8 -10.10 10.96 16.70
C ASN A 8 -10.76 10.35 15.45
N LEU A 9 -10.04 9.44 14.75
CA LEU A 9 -10.58 8.77 13.56
C LEU A 9 -11.73 7.85 13.94
N THR A 10 -12.89 8.10 13.36
CA THR A 10 -14.04 7.22 13.43
C THR A 10 -14.48 6.81 12.03
N VAL A 11 -14.70 5.52 11.84
CA VAL A 11 -15.23 4.95 10.59
C VAL A 11 -16.47 4.14 10.92
N ALA A 12 -17.58 4.53 10.33
CA ALA A 12 -18.88 3.88 10.51
C ALA A 12 -19.46 3.43 9.18
N PHE A 13 -20.17 2.32 9.18
CA PHE A 13 -20.87 1.76 8.02
C PHE A 13 -22.36 1.72 8.30
N ASP A 14 -23.16 2.14 7.32
CA ASP A 14 -24.59 1.92 7.34
C ASP A 14 -24.89 0.46 6.97
N THR A 15 -25.50 -0.26 7.90
CA THR A 15 -25.87 -1.67 7.71
C THR A 15 -27.37 -1.86 7.89
N SER A 16 -27.92 -2.98 7.45
CA SER A 16 -29.33 -3.33 7.69
C SER A 16 -29.70 -3.44 9.17
N ALA A 17 -28.72 -3.63 10.05
CA ALA A 17 -28.87 -3.69 11.51
C ALA A 17 -28.64 -2.33 12.20
N GLY A 18 -28.37 -1.27 11.43
CA GLY A 18 -28.06 0.07 11.93
C GLY A 18 -26.61 0.47 11.69
N LEU A 19 -26.20 1.57 12.30
CA LEU A 19 -24.84 2.12 12.16
C LEU A 19 -23.84 1.25 12.94
N PHE A 20 -22.86 0.69 12.24
CA PHE A 20 -21.75 -0.09 12.80
C PHE A 20 -20.47 0.73 12.76
N LYS A 21 -19.87 1.01 13.92
CA LYS A 21 -18.56 1.65 14.01
C LYS A 21 -17.45 0.60 13.94
N ALA A 22 -16.72 0.58 12.85
CA ALA A 22 -15.56 -0.30 12.67
C ALA A 22 -14.28 0.27 13.30
N VAL A 23 -14.20 1.60 13.42
CA VAL A 23 -13.13 2.34 14.11
C VAL A 23 -13.81 3.42 14.94
N ASP A 24 -13.45 3.59 16.20
CA ASP A 24 -14.08 4.52 17.12
C ASP A 24 -13.03 5.33 17.89
N GLY A 25 -12.71 6.53 17.37
CA GLY A 25 -11.90 7.54 18.05
C GLY A 25 -10.42 7.20 18.22
N ILE A 26 -9.74 6.66 17.19
CA ILE A 26 -8.30 6.34 17.29
C ILE A 26 -7.41 7.48 16.83
N ASP A 27 -6.22 7.53 17.41
CA ASP A 27 -5.15 8.44 17.05
C ASP A 27 -3.97 7.67 16.44
N ILE A 28 -3.41 8.18 15.34
CA ILE A 28 -2.22 7.63 14.68
C ILE A 28 -1.30 8.79 14.32
N SER A 29 -0.02 8.68 14.68
CA SER A 29 1.00 9.63 14.28
C SER A 29 2.25 8.90 13.81
N VAL A 30 2.78 9.32 12.66
CA VAL A 30 4.00 8.75 12.07
C VAL A 30 4.89 9.88 11.59
N ASP A 31 6.13 9.88 12.06
CA ASP A 31 7.16 10.80 11.58
C ASP A 31 7.85 10.27 10.30
N ALA A 32 8.53 11.17 9.60
CA ALA A 32 9.34 10.77 8.46
C ALA A 32 10.39 9.73 8.90
N ARG A 33 10.58 8.69 8.07
CA ARG A 33 11.51 7.58 8.31
C ARG A 33 11.17 6.66 9.48
N GLN A 34 10.05 6.88 10.15
CA GLN A 34 9.61 6.04 11.27
C GLN A 34 8.99 4.74 10.76
N VAL A 35 9.18 3.67 11.53
CA VAL A 35 8.41 2.42 11.42
C VAL A 35 7.41 2.38 12.56
N LEU A 36 6.13 2.25 12.24
CA LEU A 36 5.03 2.08 13.19
C LEU A 36 4.39 0.71 12.99
N ALA A 37 4.37 -0.08 14.05
CA ALA A 37 3.62 -1.34 14.05
C ALA A 37 2.27 -1.15 14.74
N ILE A 38 1.19 -1.55 14.04
CA ILE A 38 -0.18 -1.58 14.56
C ILE A 38 -0.56 -3.03 14.82
N VAL A 39 -0.74 -3.39 16.08
CA VAL A 39 -1.09 -4.75 16.49
C VAL A 39 -2.53 -4.80 17.03
N GLY A 40 -3.20 -5.91 16.75
CA GLY A 40 -4.56 -6.15 17.21
C GLY A 40 -5.14 -7.41 16.58
N GLU A 41 -6.20 -7.92 17.14
CA GLU A 41 -6.91 -9.11 16.64
C GLU A 41 -7.48 -8.90 15.22
N SER A 42 -7.76 -10.00 14.51
CA SER A 42 -8.49 -9.92 13.25
C SER A 42 -9.86 -9.26 13.47
N GLY A 43 -10.25 -8.34 12.58
CA GLY A 43 -11.50 -7.59 12.72
C GLY A 43 -11.45 -6.39 13.67
N SER A 44 -10.30 -6.06 14.28
CA SER A 44 -10.18 -4.88 15.19
C SER A 44 -10.17 -3.51 14.48
N GLY A 45 -10.38 -3.47 13.17
CA GLY A 45 -10.46 -2.21 12.41
C GLY A 45 -9.15 -1.70 11.82
N LYS A 46 -8.01 -2.40 11.95
CA LYS A 46 -6.70 -1.98 11.41
C LYS A 46 -6.75 -1.62 9.93
N SER A 47 -7.18 -2.58 9.11
CA SER A 47 -7.29 -2.40 7.66
C SER A 47 -8.28 -1.29 7.29
N VAL A 48 -9.39 -1.17 8.03
CA VAL A 48 -10.38 -0.12 7.81
C VAL A 48 -9.79 1.27 8.07
N ALA A 49 -9.01 1.44 9.14
CA ALA A 49 -8.33 2.71 9.43
C ALA A 49 -7.31 3.08 8.33
N MET A 50 -6.56 2.10 7.80
CA MET A 50 -5.62 2.33 6.72
C MET A 50 -6.33 2.65 5.39
N LEU A 51 -7.39 1.93 5.04
CA LEU A 51 -8.21 2.21 3.87
C LEU A 51 -8.91 3.57 3.95
N ALA A 52 -9.35 3.99 5.16
CA ALA A 52 -9.88 5.34 5.39
C ALA A 52 -8.83 6.41 5.07
N THR A 53 -7.60 6.22 5.54
CA THR A 53 -6.47 7.11 5.27
C THR A 53 -6.20 7.23 3.76
N MET A 54 -6.26 6.10 3.05
CA MET A 54 -6.09 6.05 1.59
C MET A 54 -7.31 6.59 0.82
N GLY A 55 -8.49 6.72 1.45
CA GLY A 55 -9.75 7.06 0.78
C GLY A 55 -10.26 5.96 -0.14
N LEU A 56 -10.00 4.72 0.22
CA LEU A 56 -10.37 3.53 -0.54
C LEU A 56 -11.58 2.78 0.02
N LEU A 57 -12.22 3.33 1.06
CA LEU A 57 -13.46 2.75 1.58
C LEU A 57 -14.62 2.95 0.61
N PRO A 58 -15.61 2.04 0.61
CA PRO A 58 -16.81 2.18 -0.20
C PRO A 58 -17.64 3.40 0.24
N SER A 59 -18.52 3.89 -0.64
CA SER A 59 -19.37 5.06 -0.38
C SER A 59 -20.37 4.88 0.78
N THR A 60 -20.58 3.65 1.24
CA THR A 60 -21.39 3.33 2.43
C THR A 60 -20.66 3.62 3.74
N ALA A 61 -19.35 3.91 3.68
CA ALA A 61 -18.58 4.25 4.85
C ALA A 61 -18.59 5.76 5.10
N THR A 62 -18.87 6.15 6.34
CA THR A 62 -18.69 7.52 6.83
C THR A 62 -17.37 7.61 7.60
N VAL A 63 -16.47 8.48 7.13
CA VAL A 63 -15.16 8.72 7.75
C VAL A 63 -15.15 10.11 8.37
N THR A 64 -14.87 10.20 9.67
CA THR A 64 -14.71 11.46 10.40
C THR A 64 -13.43 11.43 11.21
N ALA A 65 -12.76 12.57 11.33
CA ALA A 65 -11.63 12.77 12.22
C ALA A 65 -11.49 14.26 12.55
N ASP A 66 -10.92 14.59 13.72
CA ASP A 66 -10.59 15.97 14.08
C ASP A 66 -9.39 16.47 13.26
N VAL A 67 -8.42 15.58 13.03
CA VAL A 67 -7.25 15.83 12.17
C VAL A 67 -7.01 14.58 11.32
N MET A 68 -6.79 14.76 10.02
CA MET A 68 -6.24 13.72 9.13
C MET A 68 -5.36 14.42 8.10
N THR A 69 -4.08 14.53 8.40
CA THR A 69 -3.13 15.25 7.54
C THR A 69 -1.98 14.38 7.10
N PHE A 70 -1.54 14.55 5.87
CA PHE A 70 -0.33 13.96 5.32
C PHE A 70 0.57 15.07 4.77
N ASN A 71 1.79 15.15 5.28
CA ASN A 71 2.77 16.21 4.96
C ASN A 71 2.13 17.61 5.05
N GLY A 72 1.34 17.84 6.11
CA GLY A 72 0.63 19.09 6.39
C GLY A 72 -0.61 19.35 5.54
N ARG A 73 -1.00 18.43 4.63
CA ARG A 73 -2.18 18.55 3.79
C ARG A 73 -3.36 17.79 4.40
N ASP A 74 -4.50 18.44 4.52
CA ASP A 74 -5.74 17.83 5.05
C ASP A 74 -6.34 16.85 4.04
N LEU A 75 -6.29 15.56 4.37
CA LEU A 75 -6.77 14.48 3.49
C LEU A 75 -8.30 14.42 3.43
N LEU A 76 -9.02 14.87 4.48
CA LEU A 76 -10.49 14.85 4.50
C LEU A 76 -11.09 15.93 3.60
N LYS A 77 -10.47 17.13 3.59
CA LYS A 77 -10.95 18.28 2.81
C LYS A 77 -10.38 18.31 1.39
N MET A 78 -9.39 17.45 1.11
CA MET A 78 -8.74 17.44 -0.20
C MET A 78 -9.70 16.97 -1.29
N PRO A 79 -9.81 17.69 -2.41
CA PRO A 79 -10.57 17.25 -3.57
C PRO A 79 -10.05 15.88 -4.07
N GLU A 80 -10.96 15.02 -4.52
CA GLU A 80 -10.61 13.67 -4.97
C GLU A 80 -9.54 13.67 -6.08
N ALA A 81 -9.61 14.61 -7.00
CA ALA A 81 -8.63 14.75 -8.08
C ALA A 81 -7.20 15.07 -7.58
N GLU A 82 -7.07 15.80 -6.48
CA GLU A 82 -5.78 16.05 -5.83
C GLU A 82 -5.33 14.85 -5.00
N ARG A 83 -6.26 14.23 -4.28
CA ARG A 83 -5.99 13.02 -3.50
C ARG A 83 -5.45 11.89 -4.38
N ARG A 84 -6.02 11.68 -5.56
CA ARG A 84 -5.53 10.70 -6.56
C ARG A 84 -4.10 10.95 -7.05
N LYS A 85 -3.57 12.17 -6.90
CA LYS A 85 -2.17 12.46 -7.27
C LYS A 85 -1.17 12.01 -6.21
N ILE A 86 -1.59 11.94 -4.94
CA ILE A 86 -0.74 11.51 -3.83
C ILE A 86 -0.89 10.02 -3.53
N ILE A 87 -2.11 9.47 -3.66
CA ILE A 87 -2.35 8.04 -3.44
C ILE A 87 -1.78 7.22 -4.60
N GLY A 88 -0.97 6.22 -4.24
CA GLY A 88 -0.20 5.39 -5.18
C GLY A 88 1.15 6.00 -5.59
N LYS A 89 1.39 7.28 -5.25
CA LYS A 89 2.66 7.96 -5.51
C LYS A 89 3.42 8.29 -4.23
N ASP A 90 2.85 9.15 -3.39
CA ASP A 90 3.48 9.63 -2.15
C ASP A 90 3.09 8.75 -0.95
N ILE A 91 1.85 8.25 -0.94
CA ILE A 91 1.35 7.22 -0.01
C ILE A 91 1.02 5.98 -0.83
N ALA A 92 1.65 4.87 -0.54
CA ALA A 92 1.39 3.58 -1.18
C ALA A 92 0.92 2.54 -0.17
N MET A 93 0.22 1.50 -0.65
CA MET A 93 -0.29 0.43 0.19
C MET A 93 0.01 -0.94 -0.40
N ILE A 94 0.40 -1.86 0.46
CA ILE A 94 0.49 -3.30 0.22
C ILE A 94 -0.75 -3.91 0.86
N PHE A 95 -1.58 -4.57 0.06
CA PHE A 95 -2.82 -5.20 0.51
C PHE A 95 -2.56 -6.61 1.05
N GLN A 96 -3.49 -7.11 1.85
CA GLN A 96 -3.42 -8.39 2.53
C GLN A 96 -3.33 -9.59 1.58
N GLU A 97 -4.05 -9.56 0.45
CA GLU A 97 -4.13 -10.68 -0.50
C GLU A 97 -3.39 -10.37 -1.81
N PRO A 98 -2.17 -10.89 -2.01
CA PRO A 98 -1.37 -10.55 -3.19
C PRO A 98 -1.97 -11.08 -4.50
N ILE A 99 -2.61 -12.25 -4.46
CA ILE A 99 -3.19 -12.86 -5.67
C ILE A 99 -4.44 -12.09 -6.12
N ALA A 100 -5.27 -11.65 -5.18
CA ALA A 100 -6.47 -10.86 -5.48
C ALA A 100 -6.13 -9.42 -5.92
N SER A 101 -4.97 -8.90 -5.46
CA SER A 101 -4.52 -7.54 -5.79
C SER A 101 -3.91 -7.40 -7.19
N LEU A 102 -3.48 -8.52 -7.80
CA LEU A 102 -2.96 -8.54 -9.16
C LEU A 102 -4.05 -8.96 -10.14
N ASN A 103 -4.21 -8.21 -11.23
CA ASN A 103 -5.17 -8.58 -12.27
C ASN A 103 -4.66 -9.79 -13.07
N PRO A 104 -5.36 -10.94 -13.06
CA PRO A 104 -4.89 -12.15 -13.71
C PRO A 104 -4.86 -12.07 -15.25
N CYS A 105 -5.55 -11.10 -15.83
CA CYS A 105 -5.63 -10.92 -17.29
C CYS A 105 -4.45 -10.14 -17.88
N PHE A 106 -3.62 -9.50 -17.05
CA PHE A 106 -2.49 -8.69 -17.50
C PHE A 106 -1.17 -9.27 -17.00
N THR A 107 -0.12 -9.10 -17.82
CA THR A 107 1.23 -9.49 -17.42
C THR A 107 1.73 -8.61 -16.26
N VAL A 108 2.71 -9.12 -15.52
CA VAL A 108 3.38 -8.37 -14.44
C VAL A 108 3.98 -7.05 -14.97
N GLY A 109 4.63 -7.11 -16.13
CA GLY A 109 5.24 -5.94 -16.76
C GLY A 109 4.22 -4.88 -17.16
N PHE A 110 3.03 -5.29 -17.61
CA PHE A 110 1.95 -4.36 -17.92
C PHE A 110 1.48 -3.64 -16.65
N GLN A 111 1.22 -4.36 -15.57
CA GLN A 111 0.70 -3.79 -14.32
C GLN A 111 1.70 -2.85 -13.64
N ILE A 112 3.00 -3.19 -13.61
CA ILE A 112 4.04 -2.28 -13.13
C ILE A 112 4.15 -1.06 -14.05
N GLY A 113 4.11 -1.29 -15.37
CA GLY A 113 4.18 -0.23 -16.37
C GLY A 113 3.04 0.78 -16.26
N GLU A 114 1.82 0.33 -15.95
CA GLU A 114 0.65 1.19 -15.72
C GLU A 114 0.88 2.15 -14.54
N VAL A 115 1.42 1.66 -13.43
CA VAL A 115 1.78 2.49 -12.27
C VAL A 115 2.82 3.53 -12.64
N LEU A 116 3.88 3.11 -13.34
CA LEU A 116 4.97 3.99 -13.78
C LEU A 116 4.49 5.07 -14.77
N GLU A 117 3.62 4.71 -15.72
CA GLU A 117 3.05 5.65 -16.66
C GLU A 117 2.13 6.65 -15.98
N LYS A 118 1.22 6.18 -15.14
CA LYS A 118 0.21 7.00 -14.48
C LYS A 118 0.82 8.03 -13.53
N HIS A 119 1.80 7.63 -12.73
CA HIS A 119 2.33 8.46 -11.65
C HIS A 119 3.65 9.17 -12.00
N LEU A 120 4.46 8.60 -12.88
CA LEU A 120 5.78 9.13 -13.25
C LEU A 120 5.86 9.55 -14.73
N GLY A 121 4.84 9.25 -15.55
CA GLY A 121 4.86 9.54 -16.98
C GLY A 121 5.85 8.68 -17.77
N LEU A 122 6.41 7.63 -17.18
CA LEU A 122 7.37 6.74 -17.83
C LEU A 122 6.66 5.82 -18.81
N ARG A 123 7.20 5.71 -20.05
CA ARG A 123 6.65 4.87 -21.12
C ARG A 123 7.73 4.09 -21.86
N GLY A 124 7.32 3.07 -22.60
CA GLY A 124 8.18 2.31 -23.50
C GLY A 124 9.43 1.74 -22.79
N ARG A 125 10.61 2.02 -23.34
CA ARG A 125 11.87 1.50 -22.83
C ARG A 125 12.18 1.94 -21.40
N ALA A 126 11.94 3.20 -21.05
CA ALA A 126 12.20 3.71 -19.70
C ALA A 126 11.33 3.02 -18.63
N ALA A 127 10.03 2.81 -18.92
CA ALA A 127 9.14 2.05 -18.02
C ALA A 127 9.61 0.59 -17.89
N HIS A 128 10.02 -0.03 -18.98
CA HIS A 128 10.52 -1.42 -18.99
C HIS A 128 11.80 -1.58 -18.16
N GLU A 129 12.78 -0.68 -18.34
CA GLU A 129 14.03 -0.69 -17.56
C GLU A 129 13.75 -0.49 -16.07
N ARG A 130 12.88 0.47 -15.72
CA ARG A 130 12.49 0.70 -14.34
C ARG A 130 11.73 -0.49 -13.73
N ALA A 131 10.86 -1.14 -14.47
CA ALA A 131 10.16 -2.34 -14.02
C ALA A 131 11.12 -3.51 -13.75
N LEU A 132 12.16 -3.67 -14.58
CA LEU A 132 13.24 -4.65 -14.34
C LEU A 132 14.00 -4.36 -13.05
N GLU A 133 14.35 -3.10 -12.81
CA GLU A 133 15.02 -2.68 -11.56
C GLU A 133 14.17 -2.99 -10.35
N LEU A 134 12.88 -2.65 -10.38
CA LEU A 134 11.93 -2.91 -9.29
C LEU A 134 11.83 -4.40 -8.96
N LEU A 135 11.69 -5.27 -9.97
CA LEU A 135 11.65 -6.71 -9.75
C LEU A 135 12.95 -7.26 -9.14
N ARG A 136 14.11 -6.75 -9.57
CA ARG A 136 15.41 -7.10 -8.96
C ARG A 136 15.51 -6.61 -7.52
N GLN A 137 15.05 -5.40 -7.23
CA GLN A 137 15.06 -4.79 -5.90
C GLN A 137 14.26 -5.61 -4.89
N VAL A 138 13.13 -6.18 -5.31
CA VAL A 138 12.33 -7.07 -4.46
C VAL A 138 12.79 -8.55 -4.49
N GLY A 139 13.90 -8.85 -5.16
CA GLY A 139 14.52 -10.18 -5.17
C GLY A 139 13.83 -11.19 -6.11
N ILE A 140 13.17 -10.72 -7.16
CA ILE A 140 12.64 -11.61 -8.21
C ILE A 140 13.80 -12.02 -9.13
N ARG A 141 14.09 -13.33 -9.18
CA ARG A 141 15.02 -13.92 -10.16
C ARG A 141 14.40 -13.91 -11.55
N ASP A 142 15.26 -13.86 -12.59
CA ASP A 142 14.85 -13.89 -13.99
C ASP A 142 13.79 -12.80 -14.31
N ALA A 143 14.03 -11.57 -13.79
CA ALA A 143 13.10 -10.46 -13.84
C ALA A 143 12.58 -10.16 -15.25
N ALA A 144 13.41 -10.35 -16.30
CA ALA A 144 13.03 -10.09 -17.68
C ALA A 144 11.93 -11.07 -18.18
N ASP A 145 12.02 -12.34 -17.80
CA ASP A 145 11.01 -13.34 -18.14
C ASP A 145 9.77 -13.18 -17.27
N LYS A 146 9.97 -12.80 -16.00
CA LYS A 146 8.86 -12.57 -15.07
C LYS A 146 8.02 -11.35 -15.44
N LEU A 147 8.56 -10.34 -16.09
CA LEU A 147 7.76 -9.23 -16.66
C LEU A 147 6.73 -9.69 -17.70
N LYS A 148 7.04 -10.75 -18.44
CA LYS A 148 6.14 -11.32 -19.49
C LYS A 148 5.12 -12.30 -18.92
N ALA A 149 5.33 -12.77 -17.71
CA ALA A 149 4.48 -13.77 -17.08
C ALA A 149 3.20 -13.13 -16.48
N PHE A 150 2.18 -13.95 -16.33
CA PHE A 150 0.91 -13.60 -15.69
C PHE A 150 0.93 -13.98 -14.21
N PRO A 151 0.12 -13.34 -13.34
CA PRO A 151 0.08 -13.64 -11.91
C PRO A 151 -0.15 -15.13 -11.59
N HIS A 152 -1.00 -15.81 -12.33
CA HIS A 152 -1.29 -17.24 -12.12
C HIS A 152 -0.10 -18.18 -12.42
N GLN A 153 0.98 -17.68 -13.05
CA GLN A 153 2.23 -18.40 -13.30
C GLN A 153 3.28 -18.17 -12.21
N MET A 154 2.90 -17.51 -11.12
CA MET A 154 3.77 -17.12 -10.00
C MET A 154 3.37 -17.83 -8.72
N SER A 155 4.34 -18.05 -7.82
CA SER A 155 4.04 -18.45 -6.45
C SER A 155 3.44 -17.29 -5.64
N GLY A 156 2.75 -17.58 -4.54
CA GLY A 156 2.21 -16.56 -3.65
C GLY A 156 3.28 -15.55 -3.16
N GLY A 157 4.45 -16.05 -2.78
CA GLY A 157 5.58 -15.19 -2.38
C GLY A 157 6.14 -14.34 -3.53
N GLN A 158 6.08 -14.82 -4.78
CA GLN A 158 6.43 -13.99 -5.95
C GLN A 158 5.36 -12.93 -6.21
N CYS A 159 4.07 -13.25 -6.13
CA CYS A 159 3.00 -12.27 -6.24
C CYS A 159 3.12 -11.18 -5.16
N GLN A 160 3.44 -11.56 -3.92
CA GLN A 160 3.70 -10.61 -2.85
C GLN A 160 4.85 -9.66 -3.18
N ARG A 161 5.98 -10.18 -3.66
CA ARG A 161 7.12 -9.36 -4.06
C ARG A 161 6.79 -8.42 -5.22
N ILE A 162 5.97 -8.87 -6.18
CA ILE A 162 5.50 -8.05 -7.30
C ILE A 162 4.59 -6.92 -6.78
N MET A 163 3.67 -7.20 -5.87
CA MET A 163 2.82 -6.19 -5.24
C MET A 163 3.67 -5.15 -4.48
N ILE A 164 4.70 -5.60 -3.74
CA ILE A 164 5.66 -4.69 -3.10
C ILE A 164 6.38 -3.84 -4.15
N ALA A 165 6.84 -4.43 -5.26
CA ALA A 165 7.49 -3.69 -6.36
C ALA A 165 6.59 -2.59 -6.93
N MET A 166 5.30 -2.88 -7.13
CA MET A 166 4.31 -1.90 -7.56
C MET A 166 4.13 -0.78 -6.53
N ALA A 167 4.03 -1.13 -5.25
CA ALA A 167 3.85 -0.16 -4.17
C ALA A 167 5.05 0.81 -4.05
N ILE A 168 6.28 0.31 -4.21
CA ILE A 168 7.49 1.16 -4.13
C ILE A 168 7.88 1.81 -5.46
N ALA A 169 7.16 1.58 -6.56
CA ALA A 169 7.52 2.01 -7.91
C ALA A 169 7.77 3.52 -8.03
N CYS A 170 7.03 4.32 -7.26
CA CYS A 170 7.09 5.77 -7.23
C CYS A 170 7.99 6.33 -6.11
N ASN A 171 8.72 5.49 -5.38
CA ASN A 171 9.49 5.87 -4.18
C ASN A 171 8.62 6.65 -3.17
N PRO A 172 7.56 6.03 -2.62
CA PRO A 172 6.63 6.71 -1.73
C PRO A 172 7.35 7.21 -0.46
N THR A 173 6.84 8.28 0.13
CA THR A 173 7.32 8.78 1.44
C THR A 173 6.69 8.01 2.60
N LEU A 174 5.51 7.42 2.37
CA LEU A 174 4.81 6.54 3.32
C LEU A 174 4.37 5.26 2.62
N LEU A 175 4.77 4.12 3.17
CA LEU A 175 4.27 2.81 2.79
C LEU A 175 3.42 2.23 3.92
N ILE A 176 2.21 1.82 3.59
CA ILE A 176 1.30 1.10 4.49
C ILE A 176 1.31 -0.37 4.05
N ALA A 177 1.65 -1.27 4.96
CA ALA A 177 1.64 -2.72 4.69
C ALA A 177 0.57 -3.38 5.57
N ASP A 178 -0.60 -3.64 4.99
CA ASP A 178 -1.73 -4.24 5.68
C ASP A 178 -1.58 -5.76 5.69
N GLU A 179 -1.19 -6.31 6.83
CA GLU A 179 -0.95 -7.74 7.04
C GLU A 179 -0.14 -8.41 5.90
N PRO A 180 1.05 -7.91 5.56
CA PRO A 180 1.74 -8.25 4.30
C PRO A 180 2.23 -9.70 4.24
N THR A 181 1.97 -10.50 5.26
CA THR A 181 2.48 -11.87 5.38
C THR A 181 1.41 -12.92 5.67
N THR A 182 0.15 -12.53 5.90
CA THR A 182 -0.91 -13.42 6.42
C THR A 182 -1.21 -14.63 5.53
N ALA A 183 -1.06 -14.52 4.20
CA ALA A 183 -1.34 -15.59 3.24
C ALA A 183 -0.09 -16.43 2.85
N LEU A 184 1.01 -16.32 3.60
CA LEU A 184 2.30 -16.90 3.24
C LEU A 184 2.79 -17.92 4.29
N ASP A 185 3.63 -18.88 3.88
CA ASP A 185 4.32 -19.76 4.81
C ASP A 185 5.36 -19.01 5.67
N VAL A 186 5.68 -19.56 6.84
CA VAL A 186 6.54 -18.92 7.87
C VAL A 186 7.90 -18.47 7.31
N THR A 187 8.49 -19.26 6.41
CA THR A 187 9.80 -18.93 5.81
C THR A 187 9.71 -17.72 4.90
N ILE A 188 8.65 -17.66 4.09
CA ILE A 188 8.42 -16.54 3.19
C ILE A 188 8.00 -15.29 3.98
N GLN A 189 7.24 -15.45 5.07
CA GLN A 189 6.88 -14.32 5.95
C GLN A 189 8.12 -13.56 6.44
N ALA A 190 9.11 -14.27 7.00
CA ALA A 190 10.36 -13.68 7.47
C ALA A 190 11.08 -12.93 6.34
N GLN A 191 11.16 -13.54 5.15
CA GLN A 191 11.81 -12.91 4.00
C GLN A 191 11.09 -11.63 3.51
N ILE A 192 9.76 -11.57 3.61
CA ILE A 192 8.99 -10.37 3.24
C ILE A 192 9.20 -9.27 4.27
N LEU A 193 9.18 -9.57 5.57
CA LEU A 193 9.46 -8.58 6.61
C LEU A 193 10.89 -8.01 6.48
N ASP A 194 11.90 -8.87 6.29
CA ASP A 194 13.27 -8.44 6.03
C ASP A 194 13.39 -7.58 4.77
N LEU A 195 12.63 -7.89 3.72
CA LEU A 195 12.58 -7.08 2.51
C LEU A 195 12.02 -5.69 2.80
N LEU A 196 10.91 -5.57 3.52
CA LEU A 196 10.28 -4.30 3.86
C LEU A 196 11.21 -3.43 4.72
N VAL A 197 11.88 -4.01 5.72
CA VAL A 197 12.85 -3.31 6.56
C VAL A 197 14.01 -2.78 5.71
N ARG A 198 14.64 -3.62 4.87
CA ARG A 198 15.70 -3.19 3.97
C ARG A 198 15.28 -2.07 3.02
N LEU A 199 14.08 -2.17 2.44
CA LEU A 199 13.53 -1.12 1.57
C LEU A 199 13.35 0.18 2.34
N GLN A 200 12.84 0.12 3.56
CA GLN A 200 12.67 1.28 4.43
C GLN A 200 14.02 1.95 4.75
N GLU A 201 15.04 1.17 5.12
CA GLU A 201 16.39 1.68 5.40
C GLU A 201 17.03 2.34 4.16
N GLN A 202 16.87 1.72 2.98
CA GLN A 202 17.46 2.20 1.73
C GLN A 202 16.81 3.49 1.22
N THR A 203 15.50 3.60 1.35
CA THR A 203 14.72 4.72 0.79
C THR A 203 14.46 5.83 1.82
N GLY A 204 14.50 5.50 3.10
CA GLY A 204 14.10 6.41 4.17
C GLY A 204 12.60 6.72 4.19
N MET A 205 11.76 5.91 3.53
CA MET A 205 10.31 6.04 3.64
C MET A 205 9.83 5.75 5.06
N ALA A 206 8.70 6.33 5.47
CA ALA A 206 8.00 5.87 6.67
C ALA A 206 7.23 4.57 6.34
N LEU A 207 7.08 3.69 7.34
CA LEU A 207 6.44 2.40 7.17
C LEU A 207 5.42 2.16 8.29
N ILE A 208 4.18 1.83 7.94
CA ILE A 208 3.15 1.34 8.86
C ILE A 208 2.92 -0.14 8.54
N MET A 209 2.93 -1.00 9.57
CA MET A 209 2.66 -2.44 9.46
C MET A 209 1.62 -2.88 10.47
#